data_3ceb29ce50a77e20e62232f09088a659
#
_entry.id   3ceb29ce50a77e20e62232f09088a659
#
_cell.length_a   1.000
_cell.length_b   1.000
_cell.length_c   1.000
_cell.angle_alpha   90.00
_cell.angle_beta   90.00
_cell.angle_gamma   90.00
#
_symmetry.space_group_name_H-M   'P 1'
#
loop_
_entity.id
_entity.type
_entity.pdbx_description
1 polymer ?
#
loop_
_entity_poly.entity_id
_entity_poly.type
_entity_poly.pdbx_seq_one_letter_code
_entity_poly.pdbx_strand_id
1 'polypeptide(L)'
;MITGKIIAKYKKIYELPELEYEERVSDSFFMLCEKKHYFVIISVYNLKKEILLIRDFNKSIGWELPGGYVRDDESLEQTINRVAYDETGLDIDELLPVAIVRNIFKYSNKTITHSGIAFMALSRGDVKLYPKNIQTYFTSTIPQKIAYQNDKIISIVKQRLSVKRCTPPFEEIDSLKNKKFSIIYFLHKYIIKHIGNLSSSKIKGAIFSLIEGRPKTILDASCGESSVINEFYNKYKPEICVGNDISWKAITLMKNKNPAVLFTNHNVLDLPYEMKFDLVIFKNTLHHIEKRRQKEVLENLQKIAKQLIVVDVDDPQNSTLRSKLWNDYYVYLLGDQGDSFLTFDQFKKMLYFDNAGNEPKIGIINTIKGRYFYASINDH
;
A
#
# COMPACT_ATOMS: atom_id res chain seq x y z
N MET A 1 8.55 -3.13 14.43
CA MET A 1 10.04 -3.13 14.40
C MET A 1 10.50 -3.68 13.06
N ILE A 2 11.43 -2.99 12.38
CA ILE A 2 12.10 -3.56 11.18
C ILE A 2 12.98 -4.72 11.61
N THR A 3 12.91 -5.80 10.86
CA THR A 3 13.79 -6.97 11.01
C THR A 3 14.29 -7.39 9.64
N GLY A 4 15.35 -8.20 9.60
CA GLY A 4 15.82 -8.79 8.33
C GLY A 4 14.72 -9.52 7.56
N LYS A 5 13.73 -10.10 8.26
CA LYS A 5 12.55 -10.74 7.63
C LYS A 5 11.65 -9.74 6.90
N ILE A 6 11.46 -8.54 7.45
CA ILE A 6 10.67 -7.48 6.82
C ILE A 6 11.39 -6.98 5.56
N ILE A 7 12.69 -6.70 5.66
CA ILE A 7 13.51 -6.27 4.51
C ILE A 7 13.44 -7.31 3.38
N ALA A 8 13.57 -8.60 3.70
CA ALA A 8 13.45 -9.67 2.71
C ALA A 8 12.06 -9.73 2.04
N LYS A 9 10.98 -9.49 2.79
CA LYS A 9 9.63 -9.39 2.23
C LYS A 9 9.51 -8.21 1.25
N TYR A 10 9.95 -7.01 1.64
CA TYR A 10 9.94 -5.85 0.75
C TYR A 10 10.75 -6.10 -0.52
N LYS A 11 11.97 -6.66 -0.39
CA LYS A 11 12.80 -7.01 -1.55
C LYS A 11 12.05 -7.92 -2.52
N LYS A 12 11.38 -8.97 -2.02
CA LYS A 12 10.67 -9.95 -2.84
C LYS A 12 9.43 -9.37 -3.50
N ILE A 13 8.62 -8.57 -2.77
CA ILE A 13 7.34 -8.02 -3.27
C ILE A 13 7.56 -6.99 -4.37
N TYR A 14 8.59 -6.15 -4.22
CA TYR A 14 8.85 -5.01 -5.12
C TYR A 14 10.07 -5.24 -6.03
N GLU A 15 10.68 -6.41 -6.00
CA GLU A 15 11.93 -6.75 -6.72
C GLU A 15 13.02 -5.67 -6.59
N LEU A 16 13.22 -5.21 -5.35
CA LEU A 16 14.07 -4.08 -5.06
C LEU A 16 15.55 -4.38 -5.35
N PRO A 17 16.26 -3.47 -6.04
CA PRO A 17 17.71 -3.55 -6.17
C PRO A 17 18.38 -3.41 -4.81
N GLU A 18 19.52 -4.07 -4.65
CA GLU A 18 20.39 -3.88 -3.49
C GLU A 18 21.51 -2.91 -3.83
N LEU A 19 21.70 -1.93 -2.95
CA LEU A 19 22.79 -0.95 -3.00
C LEU A 19 23.69 -1.19 -1.80
N GLU A 20 24.99 -1.40 -2.05
CA GLU A 20 25.98 -1.61 -1.00
C GLU A 20 26.94 -0.43 -0.96
N TYR A 21 27.18 0.07 0.25
CA TYR A 21 28.18 1.06 0.57
C TYR A 21 29.14 0.52 1.62
N GLU A 22 30.43 0.56 1.30
CA GLU A 22 31.47 0.11 2.21
C GLU A 22 32.38 1.28 2.60
N GLU A 23 32.64 1.42 3.88
CA GLU A 23 33.51 2.46 4.40
C GLU A 23 34.38 1.94 5.55
N ARG A 24 35.65 2.35 5.57
CA ARG A 24 36.51 2.21 6.75
C ARG A 24 36.28 3.39 7.67
N VAL A 25 35.96 3.10 8.93
CA VAL A 25 35.54 4.08 9.91
C VAL A 25 36.50 4.12 11.12
N SER A 26 36.42 5.18 11.91
CA SER A 26 37.14 5.27 13.18
C SER A 26 36.56 4.32 14.24
N ASP A 27 37.34 4.01 15.27
CA ASP A 27 36.88 3.19 16.40
C ASP A 27 35.66 3.80 17.08
N SER A 28 35.69 5.10 17.34
CA SER A 28 34.59 5.82 17.97
C SER A 28 33.29 5.73 17.15
N PHE A 29 33.38 5.84 15.83
CA PHE A 29 32.21 5.69 14.94
C PHE A 29 31.73 4.24 14.92
N PHE A 30 32.64 3.27 14.87
CA PHE A 30 32.32 1.85 14.89
C PHE A 30 31.55 1.45 16.15
N MET A 31 31.99 1.92 17.31
CA MET A 31 31.31 1.67 18.59
C MET A 31 29.91 2.31 18.66
N LEU A 32 29.72 3.48 18.06
CA LEU A 32 28.39 4.10 17.96
C LEU A 32 27.43 3.30 17.06
N CYS A 33 27.97 2.64 16.04
CA CYS A 33 27.20 1.84 15.10
C CYS A 33 26.82 0.44 15.63
N GLU A 34 27.59 -0.11 16.59
CA GLU A 34 27.44 -1.49 17.02
C GLU A 34 26.05 -1.88 17.54
N LYS A 35 25.29 -0.91 18.05
CA LYS A 35 23.92 -1.10 18.56
C LYS A 35 22.82 -0.78 17.55
N LYS A 36 23.17 -0.32 16.34
CA LYS A 36 22.22 0.14 15.35
C LYS A 36 22.26 -0.81 14.14
N HIS A 37 21.13 -1.41 13.77
CA HIS A 37 21.12 -2.42 12.71
C HIS A 37 20.27 -2.02 11.50
N TYR A 38 19.21 -1.25 11.72
CA TYR A 38 18.22 -0.94 10.68
C TYR A 38 17.98 0.55 10.54
N PHE A 39 17.80 1.01 9.30
CA PHE A 39 17.56 2.43 9.00
C PHE A 39 16.59 2.60 7.83
N VAL A 40 16.11 3.82 7.64
CA VAL A 40 15.33 4.23 6.48
C VAL A 40 16.00 5.42 5.80
N ILE A 41 15.83 5.53 4.48
CA ILE A 41 16.17 6.71 3.68
C ILE A 41 14.91 7.09 2.91
N ILE A 42 14.61 8.39 2.82
CA ILE A 42 13.40 8.88 2.19
C ILE A 42 13.77 9.89 1.10
N SER A 43 13.50 9.56 -0.14
CA SER A 43 13.57 10.50 -1.25
C SER A 43 12.22 11.20 -1.40
N VAL A 44 12.07 12.35 -0.72
CA VAL A 44 10.86 13.16 -0.80
C VAL A 44 10.87 13.94 -2.11
N TYR A 45 9.76 13.90 -2.87
CA TYR A 45 9.61 14.64 -4.11
C TYR A 45 8.34 15.50 -4.10
N ASN A 46 8.33 16.57 -4.88
CA ASN A 46 7.18 17.45 -5.05
C ASN A 46 6.44 17.19 -6.38
N LEU A 47 5.34 17.90 -6.60
CA LEU A 47 4.53 17.79 -7.84
C LEU A 47 5.31 18.17 -9.11
N LYS A 48 6.40 18.94 -9.00
CA LYS A 48 7.33 19.25 -10.09
C LYS A 48 8.36 18.16 -10.33
N LYS A 49 8.29 17.04 -9.57
CA LYS A 49 9.25 15.93 -9.60
C LYS A 49 10.67 16.34 -9.17
N GLU A 50 10.80 17.42 -8.41
CA GLU A 50 12.03 17.81 -7.77
C GLU A 50 12.21 17.03 -6.48
N ILE A 51 13.45 16.64 -6.15
CA ILE A 51 13.80 15.85 -4.98
C ILE A 51 14.32 16.75 -3.87
N LEU A 52 13.84 16.53 -2.65
CA LEU A 52 14.30 17.23 -1.47
C LEU A 52 15.65 16.69 -1.04
N LEU A 53 16.60 17.59 -0.85
CA LEU A 53 17.89 17.32 -0.25
C LEU A 53 18.04 18.13 1.03
N ILE A 54 18.75 17.54 1.98
CA ILE A 54 19.11 18.18 3.25
C ILE A 54 20.63 18.30 3.37
N ARG A 55 21.09 19.29 4.09
CA ARG A 55 22.49 19.45 4.48
C ARG A 55 22.57 19.87 5.93
N ASP A 56 23.14 19.02 6.76
CA ASP A 56 23.45 19.34 8.15
C ASP A 56 24.85 19.97 8.24
N PHE A 57 24.92 21.22 8.62
CA PHE A 57 26.20 21.95 8.75
C PHE A 57 27.12 21.42 9.87
N ASN A 58 26.57 20.62 10.79
CA ASN A 58 27.37 19.93 11.80
C ASN A 58 28.04 18.67 11.26
N LYS A 59 27.60 18.21 10.07
CA LYS A 59 28.19 17.07 9.39
C LYS A 59 28.94 17.54 8.15
N SER A 60 30.19 17.15 7.98
CA SER A 60 31.01 17.53 6.80
C SER A 60 30.68 16.70 5.54
N ILE A 61 29.58 15.96 5.51
CA ILE A 61 29.32 14.89 4.54
C ILE A 61 28.81 15.41 3.19
N GLY A 62 28.19 16.60 3.13
CA GLY A 62 27.60 17.18 1.92
C GLY A 62 26.07 17.13 1.93
N TRP A 63 25.44 17.06 0.75
CA TRP A 63 24.00 16.93 0.62
C TRP A 63 23.59 15.46 0.80
N GLU A 64 22.47 15.24 1.48
CA GLU A 64 21.95 13.89 1.74
C GLU A 64 20.41 13.84 1.58
N LEU A 65 19.86 12.65 1.40
CA LEU A 65 18.43 12.40 1.55
C LEU A 65 18.08 12.31 3.03
N PRO A 66 16.88 12.73 3.46
CA PRO A 66 16.39 12.46 4.81
C PRO A 66 16.54 10.99 5.18
N GLY A 67 17.09 10.71 6.35
CA GLY A 67 17.32 9.34 6.77
C GLY A 67 17.61 9.18 8.25
N GLY A 68 17.29 8.01 8.79
CA GLY A 68 17.51 7.75 10.21
C GLY A 68 17.37 6.31 10.61
N TYR A 69 17.99 5.99 11.75
CA TYR A 69 17.88 4.66 12.34
C TYR A 69 16.52 4.43 12.99
N VAL A 70 16.05 3.18 12.91
CA VAL A 70 14.85 2.73 13.61
C VAL A 70 15.14 2.66 15.10
N ARG A 71 14.23 3.17 15.92
CA ARG A 71 14.27 3.04 17.37
C ARG A 71 13.60 1.74 17.82
N ASP A 72 13.94 1.23 18.99
CA ASP A 72 13.50 -0.08 19.47
C ASP A 72 11.96 -0.20 19.63
N ASP A 73 11.30 0.91 19.90
CA ASP A 73 9.85 1.03 20.11
C ASP A 73 9.08 1.48 18.87
N GLU A 74 9.78 1.75 17.75
CA GLU A 74 9.16 2.28 16.53
C GLU A 74 8.78 1.20 15.53
N SER A 75 7.65 1.40 14.86
CA SER A 75 7.33 0.73 13.60
C SER A 75 8.07 1.38 12.43
N LEU A 76 8.09 0.71 11.28
CA LEU A 76 8.68 1.26 10.05
C LEU A 76 8.06 2.62 9.68
N GLU A 77 6.73 2.72 9.72
CA GLU A 77 6.03 3.97 9.38
C GLU A 77 6.27 5.07 10.41
N GLN A 78 6.31 4.74 11.69
CA GLN A 78 6.64 5.73 12.72
C GLN A 78 8.05 6.29 12.50
N THR A 79 9.00 5.43 12.17
CA THR A 79 10.36 5.86 11.81
C THR A 79 10.35 6.77 10.58
N ILE A 80 9.64 6.39 9.52
CA ILE A 80 9.55 7.18 8.27
C ILE A 80 8.92 8.54 8.54
N ASN A 81 7.78 8.58 9.22
CA ASN A 81 7.10 9.84 9.54
C ASN A 81 7.95 10.72 10.44
N ARG A 82 8.61 10.16 11.46
CA ARG A 82 9.52 10.90 12.32
C ARG A 82 10.70 11.48 11.54
N VAL A 83 11.35 10.68 10.72
CA VAL A 83 12.50 11.14 9.92
C VAL A 83 12.08 12.25 8.95
N ALA A 84 10.96 12.08 8.25
CA ALA A 84 10.43 13.10 7.36
C ALA A 84 10.13 14.40 8.13
N TYR A 85 9.40 14.29 9.24
CA TYR A 85 9.02 15.45 10.05
C TYR A 85 10.20 16.12 10.74
N ASP A 86 11.06 15.35 11.43
CA ASP A 86 12.20 15.88 12.21
C ASP A 86 13.24 16.59 11.33
N GLU A 87 13.46 16.12 10.10
CA GLU A 87 14.47 16.66 9.21
C GLU A 87 13.94 17.70 8.21
N THR A 88 12.65 17.67 7.88
CA THR A 88 12.10 18.53 6.82
C THR A 88 10.82 19.30 7.22
N GLY A 89 10.15 18.89 8.29
CA GLY A 89 8.86 19.44 8.71
C GLY A 89 7.71 19.12 7.76
N LEU A 90 7.90 18.17 6.84
CA LEU A 90 6.91 17.80 5.84
C LEU A 90 6.07 16.59 6.26
N ASP A 91 4.81 16.66 5.95
CA ASP A 91 3.97 15.47 5.85
C ASP A 91 4.19 14.81 4.48
N ILE A 92 4.22 13.49 4.44
CA ILE A 92 4.52 12.71 3.24
C ILE A 92 3.40 11.74 2.91
N ASP A 93 3.24 11.51 1.61
CA ASP A 93 2.29 10.58 1.03
C ASP A 93 2.93 9.63 0.03
N GLU A 94 2.12 8.72 -0.51
CA GLU A 94 2.49 7.81 -1.60
C GLU A 94 3.82 7.11 -1.37
N LEU A 95 4.01 6.57 -0.18
CA LEU A 95 5.24 5.91 0.21
C LEU A 95 5.49 4.65 -0.62
N LEU A 96 6.55 4.65 -1.42
CA LEU A 96 6.95 3.53 -2.26
C LEU A 96 8.40 3.12 -1.98
N PRO A 97 8.69 1.85 -1.64
CA PRO A 97 10.06 1.38 -1.50
C PRO A 97 10.76 1.34 -2.87
N VAL A 98 12.03 1.72 -2.91
CA VAL A 98 12.79 1.84 -4.18
C VAL A 98 14.09 1.04 -4.19
N ALA A 99 14.70 0.80 -3.04
CA ALA A 99 15.92 0.01 -2.94
C ALA A 99 16.09 -0.58 -1.54
N ILE A 100 16.83 -1.66 -1.45
CA ILE A 100 17.45 -2.13 -0.20
C ILE A 100 18.87 -1.53 -0.15
N VAL A 101 19.23 -0.97 1.00
CA VAL A 101 20.53 -0.33 1.20
C VAL A 101 21.29 -1.06 2.30
N ARG A 102 22.54 -1.42 2.03
CA ARG A 102 23.45 -2.02 2.99
C ARG A 102 24.66 -1.13 3.20
N ASN A 103 24.86 -0.65 4.40
CA ASN A 103 26.05 0.07 4.80
C ASN A 103 26.97 -0.87 5.57
N ILE A 104 28.15 -1.10 5.04
CA ILE A 104 29.19 -1.99 5.58
C ILE A 104 30.31 -1.15 6.16
N PHE A 105 30.39 -1.10 7.47
CA PHE A 105 31.43 -0.35 8.18
C PHE A 105 32.54 -1.29 8.64
N LYS A 106 33.77 -0.96 8.28
CA LYS A 106 34.97 -1.74 8.64
C LYS A 106 35.89 -0.96 9.57
N TYR A 107 36.27 -1.60 10.67
CA TYR A 107 37.27 -1.09 11.58
C TYR A 107 38.19 -2.24 11.99
N SER A 108 39.50 -2.10 11.74
CA SER A 108 40.47 -3.20 11.92
C SER A 108 40.00 -4.49 11.23
N ASN A 109 39.86 -5.59 11.94
CA ASN A 109 39.36 -6.87 11.45
C ASN A 109 37.85 -7.10 11.71
N LYS A 110 37.15 -6.07 12.21
CA LYS A 110 35.70 -6.13 12.50
C LYS A 110 34.90 -5.50 11.37
N THR A 111 33.72 -6.06 11.15
CA THR A 111 32.76 -5.58 10.16
C THR A 111 31.37 -5.53 10.77
N ILE A 112 30.65 -4.42 10.58
CA ILE A 112 29.23 -4.27 10.94
C ILE A 112 28.46 -3.94 9.67
N THR A 113 27.33 -4.62 9.48
CA THR A 113 26.40 -4.35 8.37
C THR A 113 25.10 -3.78 8.90
N HIS A 114 24.76 -2.59 8.45
CA HIS A 114 23.46 -2.00 8.68
C HIS A 114 22.62 -2.19 7.42
N SER A 115 21.37 -2.57 7.59
CA SER A 115 20.44 -2.79 6.49
C SER A 115 19.28 -1.81 6.57
N GLY A 116 18.92 -1.22 5.45
CA GLY A 116 17.84 -0.25 5.37
C GLY A 116 16.99 -0.41 4.14
N ILE A 117 15.89 0.33 4.12
CA ILE A 117 15.01 0.46 2.95
C ILE A 117 14.99 1.93 2.56
N ALA A 118 15.27 2.19 1.28
CA ALA A 118 15.07 3.49 0.68
C ALA A 118 13.64 3.57 0.12
N PHE A 119 12.97 4.68 0.42
CA PHE A 119 11.62 4.99 -0.05
C PHE A 119 11.63 6.25 -0.91
N MET A 120 10.69 6.35 -1.83
CA MET A 120 10.25 7.61 -2.39
C MET A 120 8.89 7.98 -1.80
N ALA A 121 8.66 9.29 -1.59
CA ALA A 121 7.43 9.80 -1.01
C ALA A 121 7.06 11.16 -1.60
N LEU A 122 5.77 11.40 -1.84
CA LEU A 122 5.27 12.70 -2.27
C LEU A 122 5.16 13.64 -1.06
N SER A 123 5.68 14.87 -1.18
CA SER A 123 5.52 15.88 -0.13
C SER A 123 4.13 16.49 -0.16
N ARG A 124 3.54 16.67 1.02
CA ARG A 124 2.37 17.55 1.24
C ARG A 124 2.83 18.87 1.83
N GLY A 125 2.56 19.95 1.12
CA GLY A 125 2.84 21.30 1.57
C GLY A 125 4.29 21.77 1.36
N ASP A 126 4.59 22.93 1.93
CA ASP A 126 5.90 23.56 1.83
C ASP A 126 6.82 23.16 2.97
N VAL A 127 8.12 23.14 2.69
CA VAL A 127 9.16 22.88 3.69
C VAL A 127 9.03 23.92 4.81
N LYS A 128 8.74 23.46 6.02
CA LYS A 128 8.80 24.30 7.21
C LYS A 128 10.26 24.42 7.63
N LEU A 129 10.76 25.62 7.81
CA LEU A 129 12.13 25.87 8.24
C LEU A 129 12.44 25.16 9.56
N TYR A 130 13.41 24.27 9.55
CA TYR A 130 13.86 23.50 10.71
C TYR A 130 15.36 23.37 10.78
N PRO A 131 15.87 22.81 11.87
CA PRO A 131 16.60 23.55 12.88
C PRO A 131 17.67 24.44 12.24
N LYS A 132 18.19 25.45 12.93
CA LYS A 132 19.15 26.47 12.43
C LYS A 132 20.41 25.91 11.74
N ASN A 133 20.70 24.62 11.92
CA ASN A 133 21.86 23.91 11.37
C ASN A 133 21.54 23.02 10.17
N ILE A 134 20.28 22.93 9.73
CA ILE A 134 19.88 22.14 8.57
C ILE A 134 19.39 23.06 7.46
N GLN A 135 19.97 22.91 6.27
CA GLN A 135 19.50 23.52 5.04
C GLN A 135 18.75 22.48 4.22
N THR A 136 17.59 22.86 3.68
CA THR A 136 16.75 22.00 2.83
C THR A 136 16.42 22.70 1.53
N TYR A 137 16.38 21.98 0.41
CA TYR A 137 15.86 22.52 -0.84
C TYR A 137 15.41 21.41 -1.79
N PHE A 138 14.42 21.73 -2.64
CA PHE A 138 14.03 20.89 -3.73
C PHE A 138 14.88 21.14 -4.97
N THR A 139 15.31 20.08 -5.66
CA THR A 139 16.16 20.19 -6.84
C THR A 139 15.82 19.14 -7.89
N SER A 140 15.94 19.55 -9.15
CA SER A 140 15.90 18.65 -10.29
C SER A 140 17.28 18.08 -10.65
N THR A 141 18.36 18.65 -10.12
CA THR A 141 19.75 18.25 -10.41
C THR A 141 20.43 17.61 -9.20
N ILE A 142 21.33 16.67 -9.44
CA ILE A 142 22.10 16.02 -8.38
C ILE A 142 23.34 16.89 -8.10
N PRO A 143 23.58 17.35 -6.86
CA PRO A 143 24.77 18.10 -6.50
C PRO A 143 26.05 17.27 -6.68
N GLN A 144 27.16 17.95 -6.96
CA GLN A 144 28.47 17.27 -7.10
C GLN A 144 28.91 16.55 -5.83
N LYS A 145 28.60 17.10 -4.65
CA LYS A 145 28.95 16.50 -3.36
C LYS A 145 27.69 16.00 -2.68
N ILE A 146 27.42 14.70 -2.84
CA ILE A 146 26.31 14.00 -2.19
C ILE A 146 26.84 12.89 -1.28
N ALA A 147 26.18 12.69 -0.15
CA ALA A 147 26.61 11.74 0.86
C ALA A 147 26.24 10.30 0.49
N TYR A 148 27.06 9.38 0.94
CA TYR A 148 26.86 7.94 0.78
C TYR A 148 26.51 7.56 -0.67
N GLN A 149 25.54 6.69 -0.89
CA GLN A 149 25.02 6.32 -2.23
C GLN A 149 23.69 7.00 -2.57
N ASN A 150 23.44 8.18 -2.02
CA ASN A 150 22.18 8.89 -2.26
C ASN A 150 22.00 9.27 -3.73
N ASP A 151 23.05 9.46 -4.51
CA ASP A 151 23.03 9.66 -5.95
C ASP A 151 22.39 8.47 -6.70
N LYS A 152 22.71 7.25 -6.29
CA LYS A 152 22.12 6.03 -6.87
C LYS A 152 20.64 5.92 -6.53
N ILE A 153 20.25 6.19 -5.26
CA ILE A 153 18.84 6.20 -4.85
C ILE A 153 18.07 7.26 -5.64
N ILE A 154 18.61 8.48 -5.76
CA ILE A 154 18.01 9.57 -6.53
C ILE A 154 17.85 9.17 -8.01
N SER A 155 18.81 8.48 -8.58
CA SER A 155 18.75 8.02 -9.98
C SER A 155 17.61 7.02 -10.17
N ILE A 156 17.43 6.06 -9.25
CA ILE A 156 16.31 5.11 -9.28
C ILE A 156 14.97 5.86 -9.15
N VAL A 157 14.87 6.80 -8.22
CA VAL A 157 13.65 7.61 -8.01
C VAL A 157 13.32 8.43 -9.26
N LYS A 158 14.29 9.10 -9.87
CA LYS A 158 14.08 9.87 -11.11
C LYS A 158 13.61 8.99 -12.26
N GLN A 159 14.19 7.80 -12.41
CA GLN A 159 13.73 6.84 -13.41
C GLN A 159 12.27 6.46 -13.18
N ARG A 160 11.87 6.14 -11.93
CA ARG A 160 10.48 5.83 -11.60
C ARG A 160 9.55 7.02 -11.82
N LEU A 161 9.94 8.23 -11.45
CA LEU A 161 9.17 9.45 -11.67
C LEU A 161 8.99 9.81 -13.15
N SER A 162 9.92 9.40 -14.03
CA SER A 162 9.79 9.63 -15.47
C SER A 162 8.66 8.79 -16.09
N VAL A 163 8.40 7.60 -15.54
CA VAL A 163 7.35 6.68 -16.01
C VAL A 163 6.02 6.93 -15.28
N LYS A 164 6.09 7.31 -13.99
CA LYS A 164 4.89 7.51 -13.16
C LYS A 164 4.09 8.72 -13.66
N ARG A 165 2.83 8.49 -14.03
CA ARG A 165 1.85 9.58 -14.14
C ARG A 165 1.55 10.07 -12.73
N CYS A 166 1.93 11.32 -12.41
CA CYS A 166 1.52 11.95 -11.15
C CYS A 166 0.00 12.17 -11.24
N THR A 167 -0.78 11.23 -10.69
CA THR A 167 -2.18 11.51 -10.40
C THR A 167 -2.19 12.40 -9.16
N PRO A 168 -2.96 13.49 -9.16
CA PRO A 168 -3.11 14.31 -7.96
C PRO A 168 -3.57 13.39 -6.80
N PRO A 169 -3.12 13.65 -5.56
CA PRO A 169 -3.57 12.89 -4.40
C PRO A 169 -5.09 12.90 -4.39
N PHE A 170 -5.68 11.72 -4.20
CA PHE A 170 -7.12 11.61 -4.00
C PHE A 170 -7.43 12.44 -2.75
N GLU A 171 -8.19 13.53 -2.88
CA GLU A 171 -8.72 14.21 -1.72
C GLU A 171 -9.56 13.19 -0.96
N GLU A 172 -9.10 12.79 0.22
CA GLU A 172 -9.86 11.97 1.14
C GLU A 172 -11.08 12.80 1.52
N ILE A 173 -12.20 12.55 0.83
CA ILE A 173 -13.46 13.26 1.13
C ILE A 173 -13.90 12.74 2.48
N ASP A 174 -13.55 13.47 3.51
CA ASP A 174 -13.91 13.24 4.91
C ASP A 174 -15.40 13.59 5.11
N SER A 175 -16.26 12.88 4.35
CA SER A 175 -17.72 13.07 4.37
C SER A 175 -18.33 12.67 5.73
N LEU A 176 -17.54 12.03 6.60
CA LEU A 176 -17.98 11.57 7.92
C LEU A 176 -17.80 12.60 9.05
N LYS A 177 -17.04 13.68 8.83
CA LYS A 177 -16.77 14.68 9.90
C LYS A 177 -17.97 15.54 10.31
N ASN A 178 -19.01 15.63 9.50
CA ASN A 178 -20.11 16.59 9.72
C ASN A 178 -21.48 16.00 10.07
N LYS A 179 -21.63 14.71 10.34
CA LYS A 179 -22.92 14.16 10.75
C LYS A 179 -23.03 14.08 12.27
N LYS A 180 -23.78 15.04 12.83
CA LYS A 180 -24.21 15.04 14.24
C LYS A 180 -24.84 13.70 14.61
N PHE A 181 -24.44 13.15 15.76
CA PHE A 181 -25.00 11.98 16.42
C PHE A 181 -26.53 12.07 16.45
N SER A 182 -27.20 11.21 15.69
CA SER A 182 -28.65 11.01 15.80
C SER A 182 -28.90 9.58 16.28
N ILE A 183 -30.05 9.38 16.93
CA ILE A 183 -30.55 8.05 17.34
C ILE A 183 -30.59 7.09 16.16
N ILE A 184 -30.82 7.62 14.95
CA ILE A 184 -30.78 6.91 13.66
C ILE A 184 -29.39 6.29 13.42
N TYR A 185 -28.29 6.99 13.74
CA TYR A 185 -26.93 6.47 13.58
C TYR A 185 -26.64 5.31 14.53
N PHE A 186 -27.20 5.33 15.75
CA PHE A 186 -27.03 4.27 16.72
C PHE A 186 -27.82 3.00 16.33
N LEU A 187 -29.08 3.16 15.93
CA LEU A 187 -29.91 2.07 15.39
C LEU A 187 -29.28 1.47 14.12
N HIS A 188 -28.75 2.32 13.28
CA HIS A 188 -28.04 1.98 12.08
C HIS A 188 -26.80 1.12 12.36
N LYS A 189 -25.91 1.54 13.28
CA LYS A 189 -24.71 0.78 13.67
C LYS A 189 -25.08 -0.62 14.20
N TYR A 190 -26.22 -0.75 14.90
CA TYR A 190 -26.72 -2.03 15.39
C TYR A 190 -27.24 -2.92 14.26
N ILE A 191 -28.08 -2.38 13.37
CA ILE A 191 -28.64 -3.11 12.21
C ILE A 191 -27.53 -3.55 11.26
N ILE A 192 -26.57 -2.67 10.95
CA ILE A 192 -25.43 -3.02 10.07
C ILE A 192 -24.54 -4.07 10.69
N LYS A 193 -24.29 -3.99 11.99
CA LYS A 193 -23.45 -4.99 12.66
C LYS A 193 -24.02 -6.41 12.51
N HIS A 194 -25.33 -6.57 12.62
CA HIS A 194 -25.95 -7.89 12.50
C HIS A 194 -26.18 -8.34 11.06
N ILE A 195 -26.79 -7.50 10.24
CA ILE A 195 -27.10 -7.85 8.82
C ILE A 195 -25.83 -7.82 7.97
N GLY A 196 -24.92 -6.87 8.25
CA GLY A 196 -23.62 -6.77 7.61
C GLY A 196 -22.77 -8.00 7.81
N ASN A 197 -22.73 -8.53 9.02
CA ASN A 197 -21.95 -9.74 9.34
C ASN A 197 -22.47 -10.97 8.60
N LEU A 198 -23.80 -11.15 8.47
CA LEU A 198 -24.40 -12.26 7.73
C LEU A 198 -24.07 -12.21 6.24
N SER A 199 -24.17 -11.04 5.61
CA SER A 199 -23.81 -10.86 4.21
C SER A 199 -22.31 -11.06 3.98
N SER A 200 -21.47 -10.46 4.84
CA SER A 200 -20.02 -10.65 4.78
C SER A 200 -19.62 -12.11 4.98
N SER A 201 -20.28 -12.85 5.86
CA SER A 201 -20.02 -14.28 6.05
C SER A 201 -20.31 -15.09 4.80
N LYS A 202 -21.42 -14.83 4.09
CA LYS A 202 -21.71 -15.50 2.80
C LYS A 202 -20.69 -15.18 1.73
N ILE A 203 -20.31 -13.91 1.58
CA ILE A 203 -19.29 -13.48 0.61
C ILE A 203 -17.95 -14.15 0.93
N LYS A 204 -17.54 -14.13 2.20
CA LYS A 204 -16.31 -14.80 2.65
C LYS A 204 -16.36 -16.30 2.35
N GLY A 205 -17.47 -16.97 2.70
CA GLY A 205 -17.65 -18.39 2.40
C GLY A 205 -17.48 -18.71 0.91
N ALA A 206 -18.07 -17.88 0.04
CA ALA A 206 -17.90 -18.02 -1.41
C ALA A 206 -16.43 -17.81 -1.84
N ILE A 207 -15.75 -16.76 -1.35
CA ILE A 207 -14.34 -16.55 -1.65
C ILE A 207 -13.51 -17.75 -1.22
N PHE A 208 -13.70 -18.25 0.02
CA PHE A 208 -12.96 -19.40 0.52
C PHE A 208 -13.20 -20.69 -0.28
N SER A 209 -14.41 -20.88 -0.86
CA SER A 209 -14.72 -22.04 -1.70
C SER A 209 -14.12 -21.97 -3.10
N LEU A 210 -13.71 -20.78 -3.55
CA LEU A 210 -13.09 -20.56 -4.84
C LEU A 210 -11.56 -20.72 -4.79
N ILE A 211 -10.94 -20.66 -3.60
CA ILE A 211 -9.49 -20.74 -3.46
C ILE A 211 -9.02 -22.16 -3.76
N GLU A 212 -8.08 -22.26 -4.68
CA GLU A 212 -7.47 -23.51 -5.08
C GLU A 212 -6.16 -23.73 -4.31
N GLY A 213 -6.03 -24.91 -3.70
CA GLY A 213 -4.83 -25.28 -2.96
C GLY A 213 -4.57 -24.48 -1.68
N ARG A 214 -3.28 -24.29 -1.37
CA ARG A 214 -2.81 -23.54 -0.20
C ARG A 214 -1.88 -22.40 -0.64
N PRO A 215 -2.40 -21.19 -0.81
CA PRO A 215 -1.60 -20.08 -1.28
C PRO A 215 -0.52 -19.70 -0.24
N LYS A 216 0.72 -19.56 -0.69
CA LYS A 216 1.86 -19.11 0.12
C LYS A 216 2.01 -17.60 0.10
N THR A 217 1.50 -16.95 -0.95
CA THR A 217 1.54 -15.50 -1.11
C THR A 217 0.14 -14.97 -1.42
N ILE A 218 -0.36 -14.05 -0.61
CA ILE A 218 -1.73 -13.51 -0.69
C ILE A 218 -1.69 -11.99 -0.74
N LEU A 219 -2.42 -11.40 -1.67
CA LEU A 219 -2.72 -9.97 -1.74
C LEU A 219 -4.25 -9.76 -1.65
N ASP A 220 -4.70 -8.99 -0.67
CA ASP A 220 -6.02 -8.34 -0.71
C ASP A 220 -5.82 -6.92 -1.25
N ALA A 221 -6.18 -6.70 -2.53
CA ALA A 221 -5.86 -5.48 -3.27
C ALA A 221 -6.70 -4.26 -2.82
N SER A 222 -7.75 -4.48 -2.02
CA SER A 222 -8.64 -3.46 -1.47
C SER A 222 -9.21 -3.93 -0.13
N CYS A 223 -8.35 -4.07 0.87
CA CYS A 223 -8.70 -4.76 2.12
C CYS A 223 -9.69 -4.00 3.00
N GLY A 224 -9.76 -2.67 2.89
CA GLY A 224 -10.59 -1.81 3.73
C GLY A 224 -10.33 -2.02 5.21
N GLU A 225 -11.33 -1.71 6.05
CA GLU A 225 -11.32 -2.01 7.50
C GLU A 225 -11.73 -3.47 7.80
N SER A 226 -11.81 -4.32 6.78
CA SER A 226 -12.35 -5.69 6.86
C SER A 226 -11.35 -6.65 7.50
N SER A 227 -11.86 -7.56 8.31
CA SER A 227 -11.05 -8.63 8.92
C SER A 227 -10.74 -9.80 7.98
N VAL A 228 -11.15 -9.75 6.71
CA VAL A 228 -11.02 -10.89 5.78
C VAL A 228 -9.57 -11.28 5.57
N ILE A 229 -8.68 -10.30 5.39
CA ILE A 229 -7.24 -10.58 5.24
C ILE A 229 -6.66 -11.28 6.48
N ASN A 230 -7.15 -10.97 7.67
CA ASN A 230 -6.72 -11.62 8.89
C ASN A 230 -7.19 -13.08 8.95
N GLU A 231 -8.38 -13.37 8.45
CA GLU A 231 -8.90 -14.75 8.36
C GLU A 231 -8.09 -15.59 7.35
N PHE A 232 -7.69 -15.01 6.21
CA PHE A 232 -6.77 -15.66 5.27
C PHE A 232 -5.43 -15.93 5.92
N TYR A 233 -4.85 -14.94 6.58
CA TYR A 233 -3.59 -15.14 7.30
C TYR A 233 -3.69 -16.26 8.33
N ASN A 234 -4.75 -16.28 9.13
CA ASN A 234 -4.94 -17.30 10.16
C ASN A 234 -5.17 -18.69 9.59
N LYS A 235 -5.92 -18.82 8.50
CA LYS A 235 -6.25 -20.10 7.88
C LYS A 235 -5.06 -20.70 7.11
N TYR A 236 -4.40 -19.90 6.28
CA TYR A 236 -3.40 -20.40 5.34
C TYR A 236 -1.97 -20.25 5.86
N LYS A 237 -1.73 -19.34 6.82
CA LYS A 237 -0.38 -19.01 7.32
C LYS A 237 0.60 -18.78 6.17
N PRO A 238 0.30 -17.86 5.25
CA PRO A 238 1.14 -17.62 4.08
C PRO A 238 2.51 -17.04 4.50
N GLU A 239 3.52 -17.26 3.65
CA GLU A 239 4.85 -16.66 3.80
C GLU A 239 4.81 -15.14 3.66
N ILE A 240 3.98 -14.68 2.69
CA ILE A 240 3.72 -13.26 2.40
C ILE A 240 2.21 -13.04 2.37
N CYS A 241 1.74 -12.11 3.19
CA CYS A 241 0.36 -11.65 3.21
C CYS A 241 0.36 -10.14 3.16
N VAL A 242 -0.28 -9.57 2.14
CA VAL A 242 -0.34 -8.12 1.91
C VAL A 242 -1.79 -7.68 1.88
N GLY A 243 -2.13 -6.68 2.68
CA GLY A 243 -3.40 -5.96 2.60
C GLY A 243 -3.12 -4.56 2.03
N ASN A 244 -3.70 -4.25 0.89
CA ASN A 244 -3.58 -2.92 0.28
C ASN A 244 -4.91 -2.18 0.34
N ASP A 245 -4.86 -0.89 0.59
CA ASP A 245 -6.03 -0.01 0.47
C ASP A 245 -5.59 1.44 0.24
N ILE A 246 -6.39 2.21 -0.49
CA ILE A 246 -6.12 3.63 -0.72
C ILE A 246 -6.37 4.47 0.54
N SER A 247 -7.22 3.99 1.46
CA SER A 247 -7.53 4.66 2.73
C SER A 247 -6.42 4.42 3.76
N TRP A 248 -5.65 5.47 4.05
CA TRP A 248 -4.64 5.45 5.10
C TRP A 248 -5.21 5.10 6.48
N LYS A 249 -6.45 5.56 6.76
CA LYS A 249 -7.18 5.24 7.98
C LYS A 249 -7.46 3.74 8.10
N ALA A 250 -7.92 3.10 7.03
CA ALA A 250 -8.16 1.66 7.01
C ALA A 250 -6.86 0.89 7.26
N ILE A 251 -5.77 1.26 6.58
CA ILE A 251 -4.46 0.65 6.74
C ILE A 251 -3.95 0.76 8.18
N THR A 252 -4.00 1.95 8.78
CA THR A 252 -3.56 2.17 10.17
C THR A 252 -4.35 1.31 11.15
N LEU A 253 -5.68 1.24 10.98
CA LEU A 253 -6.54 0.41 11.81
C LEU A 253 -6.20 -1.08 11.70
N MET A 254 -5.95 -1.55 10.47
CA MET A 254 -5.68 -2.97 10.20
C MET A 254 -4.29 -3.40 10.66
N LYS A 255 -3.27 -2.55 10.57
CA LYS A 255 -1.93 -2.80 11.13
C LYS A 255 -1.97 -3.10 12.61
N ASN A 256 -2.75 -2.31 13.37
CA ASN A 256 -2.90 -2.50 14.81
C ASN A 256 -3.59 -3.84 15.15
N LYS A 257 -4.46 -4.33 14.27
CA LYS A 257 -5.18 -5.60 14.47
C LYS A 257 -4.34 -6.84 14.12
N ASN A 258 -3.43 -6.72 13.16
CA ASN A 258 -2.60 -7.85 12.74
C ASN A 258 -1.21 -7.42 12.23
N PRO A 259 -0.22 -7.32 13.12
CA PRO A 259 1.13 -6.89 12.76
C PRO A 259 1.89 -7.92 11.89
N ALA A 260 1.38 -9.12 11.70
CA ALA A 260 2.00 -10.16 10.87
C ALA A 260 1.68 -9.99 9.37
N VAL A 261 0.65 -9.22 9.03
CA VAL A 261 0.27 -8.85 7.67
C VAL A 261 1.01 -7.56 7.29
N LEU A 262 1.57 -7.51 6.10
CA LEU A 262 2.11 -6.28 5.54
C LEU A 262 0.97 -5.44 4.97
N PHE A 263 0.78 -4.23 5.47
CA PHE A 263 -0.22 -3.31 4.94
C PHE A 263 0.44 -2.19 4.14
N THR A 264 -0.14 -1.89 2.98
CA THR A 264 0.36 -0.90 2.01
C THR A 264 -0.75 0.04 1.59
N ASN A 265 -0.38 1.27 1.22
CA ASN A 265 -1.32 2.30 0.82
C ASN A 265 -1.05 2.71 -0.63
N HIS A 266 -1.48 1.88 -1.57
CA HIS A 266 -1.32 2.14 -3.00
C HIS A 266 -2.67 2.20 -3.71
N ASN A 267 -2.73 3.00 -4.77
CA ASN A 267 -3.88 3.02 -5.65
C ASN A 267 -3.92 1.71 -6.46
N VAL A 268 -5.07 1.03 -6.46
CA VAL A 268 -5.26 -0.22 -7.21
C VAL A 268 -5.09 -0.04 -8.73
N LEU A 269 -5.21 1.19 -9.22
CA LEU A 269 -4.96 1.55 -10.63
C LEU A 269 -3.48 1.48 -11.02
N ASP A 270 -2.57 1.52 -10.04
CA ASP A 270 -1.13 1.57 -10.26
C ASP A 270 -0.41 0.87 -9.10
N LEU A 271 -0.65 -0.44 -8.96
CA LEU A 271 0.00 -1.24 -7.93
C LEU A 271 1.46 -1.48 -8.28
N PRO A 272 2.40 -1.16 -7.39
CA PRO A 272 3.82 -1.24 -7.66
C PRO A 272 4.44 -2.61 -7.35
N TYR A 273 3.63 -3.68 -7.33
CA TYR A 273 4.12 -5.01 -7.05
C TYR A 273 4.65 -5.68 -8.31
N GLU A 274 5.87 -6.17 -8.25
CA GLU A 274 6.53 -6.89 -9.36
C GLU A 274 6.39 -8.41 -9.22
N MET A 275 6.23 -8.91 -7.99
CA MET A 275 6.05 -10.34 -7.77
C MET A 275 4.65 -10.82 -8.16
N LYS A 276 4.55 -12.07 -8.63
CA LYS A 276 3.28 -12.75 -8.85
C LYS A 276 2.81 -13.43 -7.56
N PHE A 277 1.62 -13.06 -7.08
CA PHE A 277 1.00 -13.66 -5.89
C PHE A 277 0.28 -14.95 -6.25
N ASP A 278 0.29 -15.95 -5.34
CA ASP A 278 -0.50 -17.17 -5.54
C ASP A 278 -2.01 -16.86 -5.55
N LEU A 279 -2.43 -15.89 -4.72
CA LEU A 279 -3.82 -15.44 -4.63
C LEU A 279 -3.90 -13.93 -4.54
N VAL A 280 -4.67 -13.32 -5.42
CA VAL A 280 -5.10 -11.91 -5.35
C VAL A 280 -6.60 -11.85 -5.16
N ILE A 281 -7.05 -11.05 -4.19
CA ILE A 281 -8.46 -10.82 -3.90
C ILE A 281 -8.77 -9.36 -4.16
N PHE A 282 -9.85 -9.12 -4.89
CA PHE A 282 -10.35 -7.79 -5.19
C PHE A 282 -11.85 -7.75 -4.94
N LYS A 283 -12.29 -7.07 -3.88
CA LYS A 283 -13.68 -7.14 -3.44
C LYS A 283 -14.27 -5.79 -3.09
N ASN A 284 -15.54 -5.57 -3.49
CA ASN A 284 -16.34 -4.38 -3.14
C ASN A 284 -15.63 -3.06 -3.50
N THR A 285 -14.98 -3.00 -4.63
CA THR A 285 -14.18 -1.84 -5.03
C THR A 285 -14.34 -1.50 -6.50
N LEU A 286 -14.70 -2.49 -7.34
CA LEU A 286 -14.81 -2.28 -8.78
C LEU A 286 -15.82 -1.16 -9.11
N HIS A 287 -16.93 -1.07 -8.37
CA HIS A 287 -17.96 -0.04 -8.54
C HIS A 287 -17.51 1.38 -8.13
N HIS A 288 -16.37 1.53 -7.45
CA HIS A 288 -15.73 2.83 -7.18
C HIS A 288 -14.80 3.29 -8.31
N ILE A 289 -14.54 2.43 -9.29
CA ILE A 289 -13.65 2.71 -10.41
C ILE A 289 -14.47 3.11 -11.63
N GLU A 290 -14.09 4.18 -12.32
CA GLU A 290 -14.73 4.58 -13.56
C GLU A 290 -14.87 3.41 -14.55
N LYS A 291 -16.05 3.21 -15.13
CA LYS A 291 -16.36 2.06 -16.02
C LYS A 291 -15.28 1.82 -17.10
N ARG A 292 -14.76 2.90 -17.70
CA ARG A 292 -13.73 2.82 -18.74
C ARG A 292 -12.39 2.24 -18.25
N ARG A 293 -12.13 2.28 -16.94
CA ARG A 293 -10.88 1.81 -16.33
C ARG A 293 -11.02 0.47 -15.62
N GLN A 294 -12.23 -0.03 -15.43
CA GLN A 294 -12.46 -1.27 -14.69
C GLN A 294 -11.76 -2.47 -15.34
N LYS A 295 -11.81 -2.57 -16.68
CA LYS A 295 -11.10 -3.63 -17.43
C LYS A 295 -9.59 -3.53 -17.22
N GLU A 296 -9.00 -2.36 -17.36
CA GLU A 296 -7.57 -2.09 -17.13
C GLU A 296 -7.12 -2.55 -15.74
N VAL A 297 -7.91 -2.27 -14.71
CA VAL A 297 -7.62 -2.70 -13.34
C VAL A 297 -7.60 -4.20 -13.20
N LEU A 298 -8.60 -4.90 -13.75
CA LEU A 298 -8.67 -6.36 -13.68
C LEU A 298 -7.51 -7.02 -14.44
N GLU A 299 -7.13 -6.49 -15.60
CA GLU A 299 -5.97 -6.96 -16.37
C GLU A 299 -4.65 -6.76 -15.59
N ASN A 300 -4.50 -5.61 -14.92
CA ASN A 300 -3.32 -5.33 -14.10
C ASN A 300 -3.24 -6.25 -12.88
N LEU A 301 -4.38 -6.50 -12.22
CA LEU A 301 -4.45 -7.47 -11.11
C LEU A 301 -4.15 -8.90 -11.57
N GLN A 302 -4.61 -9.29 -12.75
CA GLN A 302 -4.36 -10.62 -13.32
C GLN A 302 -2.87 -10.84 -13.62
N LYS A 303 -2.13 -9.82 -14.09
CA LYS A 303 -0.68 -9.91 -14.35
C LYS A 303 0.11 -10.31 -13.11
N ILE A 304 -0.34 -9.86 -11.92
CA ILE A 304 0.34 -10.12 -10.64
C ILE A 304 -0.31 -11.28 -9.84
N ALA A 305 -1.25 -12.02 -10.43
CA ALA A 305 -1.98 -13.10 -9.78
C ALA A 305 -1.78 -14.44 -10.50
N LYS A 306 -1.56 -15.53 -9.75
CA LYS A 306 -1.79 -16.90 -10.28
C LYS A 306 -3.26 -17.25 -10.23
N GLN A 307 -3.96 -16.85 -9.16
CA GLN A 307 -5.41 -16.88 -9.06
C GLN A 307 -5.91 -15.49 -8.64
N LEU A 308 -6.79 -14.89 -9.44
CA LEU A 308 -7.50 -13.66 -9.11
C LEU A 308 -8.96 -13.98 -8.77
N ILE A 309 -9.39 -13.58 -7.58
CA ILE A 309 -10.79 -13.65 -7.17
C ILE A 309 -11.36 -12.23 -7.08
N VAL A 310 -12.35 -11.96 -7.89
CA VAL A 310 -13.09 -10.69 -7.92
C VAL A 310 -14.49 -10.92 -7.35
N VAL A 311 -14.93 -10.04 -6.44
CA VAL A 311 -16.31 -10.03 -5.92
C VAL A 311 -16.80 -8.61 -5.83
N ASP A 312 -17.93 -8.30 -6.45
CA ASP A 312 -18.50 -6.95 -6.35
C ASP A 312 -20.04 -6.98 -6.36
N VAL A 313 -20.63 -5.84 -6.06
CA VAL A 313 -22.08 -5.63 -6.05
C VAL A 313 -22.61 -5.66 -7.48
N ASP A 314 -23.63 -6.48 -7.74
CA ASP A 314 -24.41 -6.43 -8.98
C ASP A 314 -25.20 -5.12 -9.03
N ASP A 315 -25.32 -4.49 -10.20
CA ASP A 315 -25.97 -3.19 -10.35
C ASP A 315 -27.30 -3.12 -9.56
N PRO A 316 -27.37 -2.32 -8.50
CA PRO A 316 -28.55 -2.28 -7.63
C PRO A 316 -29.81 -1.82 -8.35
N GLN A 317 -29.68 -1.00 -9.41
CA GLN A 317 -30.83 -0.47 -10.16
C GLN A 317 -31.45 -1.55 -11.07
N ASN A 318 -30.63 -2.47 -11.56
CA ASN A 318 -31.03 -3.57 -12.45
C ASN A 318 -31.08 -4.94 -11.75
N SER A 319 -31.07 -4.94 -10.42
CA SER A 319 -31.09 -6.17 -9.61
C SER A 319 -32.41 -6.30 -8.84
N THR A 320 -32.40 -6.58 -7.56
CA THR A 320 -33.59 -6.77 -6.72
C THR A 320 -33.99 -5.49 -5.99
N LEU A 321 -35.27 -5.33 -5.64
CA LEU A 321 -35.73 -4.21 -4.78
C LEU A 321 -34.88 -4.09 -3.51
N ARG A 322 -34.47 -5.23 -2.93
CA ARG A 322 -33.62 -5.29 -1.76
C ARG A 322 -32.22 -4.68 -2.03
N SER A 323 -31.61 -5.00 -3.18
CA SER A 323 -30.32 -4.42 -3.59
C SER A 323 -30.42 -2.92 -3.71
N LYS A 324 -31.50 -2.42 -4.32
CA LYS A 324 -31.75 -0.98 -4.48
C LYS A 324 -31.87 -0.29 -3.14
N LEU A 325 -32.70 -0.79 -2.20
CA LEU A 325 -32.89 -0.20 -0.88
C LEU A 325 -31.57 -0.18 -0.07
N TRP A 326 -30.75 -1.24 -0.19
CA TRP A 326 -29.45 -1.27 0.47
C TRP A 326 -28.45 -0.30 -0.16
N ASN A 327 -28.45 -0.16 -1.48
CA ASN A 327 -27.59 0.82 -2.16
C ASN A 327 -27.99 2.24 -1.77
N ASP A 328 -29.28 2.58 -1.82
CA ASP A 328 -29.76 3.90 -1.39
C ASP A 328 -29.36 4.21 0.05
N TYR A 329 -29.40 3.22 0.91
CA TYR A 329 -28.95 3.31 2.27
C TYR A 329 -27.44 3.59 2.37
N TYR A 330 -26.58 2.89 1.60
CA TYR A 330 -25.13 3.16 1.57
C TYR A 330 -24.81 4.54 1.03
N VAL A 331 -25.41 4.93 -0.07
CA VAL A 331 -25.18 6.22 -0.72
C VAL A 331 -25.66 7.37 0.16
N TYR A 332 -26.94 7.35 0.59
CA TYR A 332 -27.53 8.50 1.27
C TYR A 332 -27.21 8.59 2.76
N LEU A 333 -27.00 7.46 3.43
CA LEU A 333 -26.75 7.45 4.88
C LEU A 333 -25.27 7.26 5.24
N LEU A 334 -24.50 6.52 4.44
CA LEU A 334 -23.09 6.27 4.68
C LEU A 334 -22.17 7.13 3.82
N GLY A 335 -22.70 7.77 2.78
CA GLY A 335 -21.90 8.58 1.87
C GLY A 335 -20.99 7.72 0.97
N ASP A 336 -21.43 6.50 0.66
CA ASP A 336 -20.74 5.66 -0.32
C ASP A 336 -20.80 6.35 -1.69
N GLN A 337 -19.66 6.50 -2.34
CA GLN A 337 -19.52 7.21 -3.62
C GLN A 337 -19.41 6.25 -4.82
N GLY A 338 -19.61 4.96 -4.61
CA GLY A 338 -19.63 3.99 -5.71
C GLY A 338 -20.83 4.24 -6.60
N ASP A 339 -20.60 4.56 -7.88
CA ASP A 339 -21.63 4.85 -8.88
C ASP A 339 -21.45 4.05 -10.19
N SER A 340 -20.31 3.43 -10.34
CA SER A 340 -19.90 2.77 -11.58
C SER A 340 -20.23 1.26 -11.58
N PHE A 341 -21.44 0.92 -11.15
CA PHE A 341 -21.90 -0.46 -11.07
C PHE A 341 -21.98 -1.16 -12.44
N LEU A 342 -21.65 -2.44 -12.45
CA LEU A 342 -21.86 -3.35 -13.58
C LEU A 342 -23.01 -4.28 -13.29
N THR A 343 -23.80 -4.60 -14.32
CA THR A 343 -24.66 -5.78 -14.27
C THR A 343 -23.81 -7.06 -14.39
N PHE A 344 -24.31 -8.17 -13.90
CA PHE A 344 -23.65 -9.47 -14.04
C PHE A 344 -23.28 -9.79 -15.51
N ASP A 345 -24.17 -9.45 -16.46
CA ASP A 345 -23.90 -9.67 -17.89
C ASP A 345 -22.79 -8.76 -18.44
N GLN A 346 -22.73 -7.50 -18.00
CA GLN A 346 -21.64 -6.59 -18.36
C GLN A 346 -20.31 -7.08 -17.80
N PHE A 347 -20.29 -7.50 -16.54
CA PHE A 347 -19.11 -8.07 -15.90
C PHE A 347 -18.63 -9.33 -16.63
N LYS A 348 -19.56 -10.24 -16.93
CA LYS A 348 -19.27 -11.45 -17.69
C LYS A 348 -18.67 -11.13 -19.05
N LYS A 349 -19.28 -10.23 -19.83
CA LYS A 349 -18.74 -9.80 -21.13
C LYS A 349 -17.34 -9.22 -21.01
N MET A 350 -17.06 -8.42 -19.99
CA MET A 350 -15.74 -7.81 -19.76
C MET A 350 -14.64 -8.87 -19.55
N LEU A 351 -14.96 -10.01 -18.92
CA LEU A 351 -13.98 -11.07 -18.64
C LEU A 351 -13.73 -12.01 -19.84
N TYR A 352 -14.68 -12.16 -20.74
CA TYR A 352 -14.55 -13.13 -21.86
C TYR A 352 -13.78 -12.61 -23.08
N PHE A 353 -13.47 -11.30 -23.16
CA PHE A 353 -12.87 -10.75 -24.38
C PHE A 353 -11.39 -11.11 -24.62
N ASP A 354 -10.66 -11.61 -23.62
CA ASP A 354 -9.19 -11.81 -23.73
C ASP A 354 -8.67 -13.20 -23.28
N ASN A 355 -9.54 -14.13 -22.85
CA ASN A 355 -9.08 -15.42 -22.33
C ASN A 355 -9.17 -16.53 -23.37
N ALA A 356 -8.14 -16.68 -24.20
CA ALA A 356 -8.01 -17.76 -25.19
C ALA A 356 -7.72 -19.15 -24.55
N GLY A 357 -7.70 -19.30 -23.24
CA GLY A 357 -7.21 -20.53 -22.59
C GLY A 357 -8.03 -21.10 -21.43
N ASN A 358 -8.66 -20.28 -20.59
CA ASN A 358 -9.44 -20.78 -19.43
C ASN A 358 -10.69 -19.95 -19.22
N GLU A 359 -11.82 -20.63 -19.22
CA GLU A 359 -13.06 -19.98 -18.82
C GLU A 359 -13.02 -19.65 -17.32
N PRO A 360 -13.20 -18.37 -16.93
CA PRO A 360 -13.26 -17.99 -15.53
C PRO A 360 -14.47 -18.66 -14.86
N LYS A 361 -14.31 -19.11 -13.61
CA LYS A 361 -15.46 -19.55 -12.80
C LYS A 361 -16.24 -18.30 -12.38
N ILE A 362 -17.42 -18.09 -12.96
CA ILE A 362 -18.26 -16.91 -12.71
C ILE A 362 -19.57 -17.34 -12.08
N GLY A 363 -20.10 -16.52 -11.16
CA GLY A 363 -21.40 -16.78 -10.57
C GLY A 363 -21.95 -15.62 -9.75
N ILE A 364 -23.06 -15.90 -9.08
CA ILE A 364 -23.83 -14.94 -8.29
C ILE A 364 -23.90 -15.40 -6.83
N ILE A 365 -23.71 -14.46 -5.90
CA ILE A 365 -23.91 -14.66 -4.47
C ILE A 365 -25.12 -13.86 -4.04
N ASN A 366 -26.18 -14.55 -3.61
CA ASN A 366 -27.36 -13.89 -3.05
C ASN A 366 -27.17 -13.68 -1.54
N THR A 367 -27.22 -12.44 -1.09
CA THR A 367 -27.09 -12.06 0.33
C THR A 367 -28.34 -11.34 0.83
N ILE A 368 -28.39 -11.04 2.12
CA ILE A 368 -29.44 -10.22 2.69
C ILE A 368 -29.38 -8.78 2.16
N LYS A 369 -28.19 -8.28 1.81
CA LYS A 369 -27.97 -6.94 1.26
C LYS A 369 -28.22 -6.83 -0.22
N GLY A 370 -28.39 -7.94 -0.93
CA GLY A 370 -28.62 -7.98 -2.38
C GLY A 370 -27.75 -8.99 -3.08
N ARG A 371 -27.65 -8.83 -4.39
CA ARG A 371 -26.86 -9.68 -5.28
C ARG A 371 -25.43 -9.16 -5.40
N TYR A 372 -24.51 -10.11 -5.43
CA TYR A 372 -23.12 -9.89 -5.77
C TYR A 372 -22.75 -10.84 -6.89
N PHE A 373 -21.85 -10.45 -7.77
CA PHE A 373 -21.22 -11.35 -8.70
C PHE A 373 -19.80 -11.69 -8.24
N TYR A 374 -19.29 -12.81 -8.73
CA TYR A 374 -17.89 -13.18 -8.53
C TYR A 374 -17.28 -13.74 -9.79
N ALA A 375 -15.97 -13.65 -9.90
CA ALA A 375 -15.14 -14.41 -10.83
C ALA A 375 -13.92 -14.99 -10.11
N SER A 376 -13.51 -16.18 -10.50
CA SER A 376 -12.20 -16.76 -10.19
C SER A 376 -11.48 -17.03 -11.51
N ILE A 377 -10.35 -16.37 -11.70
CA ILE A 377 -9.54 -16.39 -12.92
C ILE A 377 -8.20 -16.98 -12.53
N ASN A 378 -7.80 -18.06 -13.19
CA ASN A 378 -6.50 -18.71 -12.98
C ASN A 378 -5.57 -18.36 -14.14
N ASP A 379 -4.32 -18.11 -13.80
CA ASP A 379 -3.22 -17.99 -14.74
C ASP A 379 -2.62 -19.40 -14.98
N HIS A 380 -2.14 -19.64 -16.17
CA HIS A 380 -1.56 -20.93 -16.60
C HIS A 380 -0.04 -20.92 -16.55
#